data_a70dd0bf19beabe279447c9e1f02368a
#
_entry.id   a70dd0bf19beabe279447c9e1f02368a
#
_cell.length_a   1.000
_cell.length_b   1.000
_cell.length_c   1.000
_cell.angle_alpha   90.00
_cell.angle_beta   90.00
_cell.angle_gamma   90.00
#
_symmetry.space_group_name_H-M   'P 1'
#
loop_
_entity.id
_entity.type
_entity.pdbx_description
1 polymer ?
#
loop_
_entity_poly.entity_id
_entity_poly.type
_entity_poly.pdbx_seq_one_letter_code
_entity_poly.pdbx_strand_id
1 'polypeptide(L)'
;MTSPSAPAPVIGIVMGSDSDWPVMEAAAKALDEFEIPYEVDVVSAHRMPREMIAYGEEAAGRGLKAIVAGAGGAAHLPGMLASVTPLPVIGVPVPLKYLDGMDSLLSIVQMPAGVPVATVSVGGARNAGLLAARILAAHDPALQERMQEFLSELNAQATEKGKRLRSKVQGSDSFGFGK
;
A
#
# COMPACT_ATOMS: atom_id res chain seq x y z
N MET A 1 18.39 6.32 -32.56
CA MET A 1 17.53 7.03 -31.60
C MET A 1 17.26 6.06 -30.44
N THR A 2 17.97 6.19 -29.35
CA THR A 2 17.72 5.39 -28.13
C THR A 2 16.43 5.90 -27.52
N SER A 3 15.41 5.05 -27.42
CA SER A 3 14.21 5.35 -26.65
C SER A 3 14.62 5.75 -25.24
N PRO A 4 14.01 6.79 -24.63
CA PRO A 4 14.30 7.14 -23.24
C PRO A 4 14.04 5.89 -22.39
N SER A 5 15.03 5.46 -21.62
CA SER A 5 14.86 4.37 -20.67
C SER A 5 13.79 4.77 -19.65
N ALA A 6 12.88 3.85 -19.33
CA ALA A 6 11.90 4.08 -18.27
C ALA A 6 12.64 4.49 -16.98
N PRO A 7 12.06 5.39 -16.17
CA PRO A 7 12.69 5.83 -14.93
C PRO A 7 12.93 4.62 -14.03
N ALA A 8 14.07 4.62 -13.34
CA ALA A 8 14.41 3.54 -12.42
C ALA A 8 13.39 3.46 -11.27
N PRO A 9 12.98 2.27 -10.84
CA PRO A 9 12.01 2.10 -9.76
C PRO A 9 12.57 2.63 -8.43
N VAL A 10 11.72 3.31 -7.67
CA VAL A 10 12.05 3.81 -6.33
C VAL A 10 11.21 3.12 -5.24
N ILE A 11 10.18 2.39 -5.61
CA ILE A 11 9.37 1.57 -4.71
C ILE A 11 9.36 0.13 -5.22
N GLY A 12 9.55 -0.83 -4.30
CA GLY A 12 9.33 -2.24 -4.57
C GLY A 12 7.94 -2.66 -4.10
N ILE A 13 7.16 -3.33 -4.95
CA ILE A 13 5.91 -4.00 -4.57
C ILE A 13 6.16 -5.49 -4.68
N VAL A 14 6.20 -6.18 -3.55
CA VAL A 14 6.48 -7.62 -3.52
C VAL A 14 5.39 -8.39 -2.80
N MET A 15 5.21 -9.65 -3.19
CA MET A 15 4.19 -10.51 -2.62
C MET A 15 4.65 -11.97 -2.53
N GLY A 16 4.02 -12.74 -1.64
CA GLY A 16 4.36 -14.14 -1.43
C GLY A 16 3.92 -15.07 -2.55
N SER A 17 2.96 -14.65 -3.37
CA SER A 17 2.39 -15.38 -4.50
C SER A 17 1.75 -14.41 -5.48
N ASP A 18 1.70 -14.79 -6.76
CA ASP A 18 0.95 -14.10 -7.81
C ASP A 18 -0.57 -14.05 -7.52
N SER A 19 -1.08 -14.99 -6.72
CA SER A 19 -2.46 -14.99 -6.21
C SER A 19 -2.78 -13.79 -5.31
N ASP A 20 -1.79 -13.09 -4.79
CA ASP A 20 -1.95 -11.90 -3.96
C ASP A 20 -2.12 -10.62 -4.81
N TRP A 21 -1.78 -10.69 -6.11
CA TRP A 21 -1.83 -9.55 -7.02
C TRP A 21 -3.18 -8.84 -7.09
N PRO A 22 -4.34 -9.52 -7.10
CA PRO A 22 -5.64 -8.84 -7.12
C PRO A 22 -5.84 -7.86 -5.95
N VAL A 23 -5.17 -8.09 -4.81
CA VAL A 23 -5.15 -7.16 -3.68
C VAL A 23 -4.04 -6.12 -3.87
N MET A 24 -2.83 -6.56 -4.25
CA MET A 24 -1.64 -5.73 -4.31
C MET A 24 -1.63 -4.71 -5.46
N GLU A 25 -2.36 -4.98 -6.54
CA GLU A 25 -2.52 -4.07 -7.68
C GLU A 25 -3.01 -2.67 -7.26
N ALA A 26 -3.77 -2.57 -6.17
CA ALA A 26 -4.22 -1.29 -5.65
C ALA A 26 -3.08 -0.39 -5.13
N ALA A 27 -1.94 -0.97 -4.72
CA ALA A 27 -0.75 -0.21 -4.37
C ALA A 27 -0.07 0.37 -5.62
N ALA A 28 0.04 -0.43 -6.68
CA ALA A 28 0.57 0.00 -7.97
C ALA A 28 -0.26 1.17 -8.53
N LYS A 29 -1.59 1.02 -8.60
CA LYS A 29 -2.50 2.09 -9.04
C LYS A 29 -2.37 3.38 -8.23
N ALA A 30 -2.14 3.26 -6.91
CA ALA A 30 -1.91 4.44 -6.08
C ALA A 30 -0.58 5.13 -6.42
N LEU A 31 0.47 4.39 -6.75
CA LEU A 31 1.75 4.97 -7.18
C LEU A 31 1.65 5.58 -8.59
N ASP A 32 0.89 4.96 -9.50
CA ASP A 32 0.62 5.50 -10.84
C ASP A 32 -0.06 6.88 -10.78
N GLU A 33 -1.00 7.09 -9.84
CA GLU A 33 -1.66 8.40 -9.62
C GLU A 33 -0.66 9.52 -9.29
N PHE A 34 0.48 9.18 -8.69
CA PHE A 34 1.55 10.10 -8.34
C PHE A 34 2.75 10.02 -9.28
N GLU A 35 2.65 9.24 -10.36
CA GLU A 35 3.74 9.02 -11.34
C GLU A 35 5.05 8.54 -10.68
N ILE A 36 4.92 7.75 -9.62
CA ILE A 36 6.05 7.19 -8.88
C ILE A 36 6.46 5.87 -9.53
N PRO A 37 7.71 5.75 -10.03
CA PRO A 37 8.17 4.51 -10.64
C PRO A 37 8.36 3.41 -9.59
N TYR A 38 7.87 2.21 -9.91
CA TYR A 38 7.94 1.03 -9.05
C TYR A 38 8.31 -0.22 -9.84
N GLU A 39 8.74 -1.23 -9.13
CA GLU A 39 8.87 -2.60 -9.63
C GLU A 39 7.88 -3.52 -8.91
N VAL A 40 7.49 -4.62 -9.57
CA VAL A 40 6.60 -5.64 -8.98
C VAL A 40 7.26 -7.00 -9.12
N ASP A 41 7.28 -7.79 -8.03
CA ASP A 41 7.82 -9.14 -8.06
C ASP A 41 7.12 -10.09 -7.07
N VAL A 42 7.23 -11.38 -7.33
CA VAL A 42 6.88 -12.45 -6.40
C VAL A 42 8.14 -12.90 -5.67
N VAL A 43 8.18 -12.62 -4.36
CA VAL A 43 9.33 -12.92 -3.49
C VAL A 43 8.82 -13.72 -2.29
N SER A 44 8.73 -15.03 -2.43
CA SER A 44 8.12 -15.88 -1.38
C SER A 44 9.11 -16.17 -0.25
N ALA A 45 8.81 -15.67 0.96
CA ALA A 45 9.63 -15.92 2.13
C ALA A 45 9.85 -17.42 2.45
N HIS A 46 8.84 -18.26 2.17
CA HIS A 46 8.88 -19.69 2.49
C HIS A 46 9.42 -20.58 1.34
N ARG A 47 9.23 -20.14 0.09
CA ARG A 47 9.58 -20.95 -1.09
C ARG A 47 10.82 -20.45 -1.81
N MET A 48 11.19 -19.17 -1.59
CA MET A 48 12.35 -18.50 -2.19
C MET A 48 13.12 -17.71 -1.10
N PRO A 49 13.55 -18.36 0.00
CA PRO A 49 14.11 -17.65 1.16
C PRO A 49 15.43 -16.93 0.85
N ARG A 50 16.25 -17.48 -0.03
CA ARG A 50 17.53 -16.86 -0.42
C ARG A 50 17.33 -15.64 -1.29
N GLU A 51 16.46 -15.74 -2.28
CA GLU A 51 16.06 -14.65 -3.18
C GLU A 51 15.37 -13.53 -2.39
N MET A 52 14.55 -13.87 -1.39
CA MET A 52 13.90 -12.90 -0.50
C MET A 52 14.94 -12.12 0.32
N ILE A 53 15.94 -12.81 0.89
CA ILE A 53 17.03 -12.16 1.63
C ILE A 53 17.83 -11.24 0.70
N ALA A 54 18.25 -11.75 -0.46
CA ALA A 54 18.98 -10.96 -1.45
C ALA A 54 18.19 -9.72 -1.90
N TYR A 55 16.87 -9.89 -2.17
CA TYR A 55 16.01 -8.76 -2.53
C TYR A 55 16.05 -7.65 -1.48
N GLY A 56 15.90 -7.99 -0.19
CA GLY A 56 15.92 -7.02 0.90
C GLY A 56 17.27 -6.33 1.10
N GLU A 57 18.37 -7.11 1.06
CA GLU A 57 19.73 -6.60 1.22
C GLU A 57 20.14 -5.66 0.08
N GLU A 58 19.76 -5.98 -1.16
CA GLU A 58 20.13 -5.23 -2.36
C GLU A 58 19.21 -4.03 -2.62
N ALA A 59 18.01 -3.99 -2.05
CA ALA A 59 16.96 -3.02 -2.35
C ALA A 59 17.46 -1.56 -2.28
N ALA A 60 18.14 -1.19 -1.20
CA ALA A 60 18.68 0.17 -1.02
C ALA A 60 19.76 0.50 -2.06
N GLY A 61 20.64 -0.45 -2.35
CA GLY A 61 21.73 -0.31 -3.35
C GLY A 61 21.19 -0.15 -4.78
N ARG A 62 20.05 -0.77 -5.10
CA ARG A 62 19.35 -0.63 -6.38
C ARG A 62 18.60 0.70 -6.53
N GLY A 63 18.49 1.50 -5.47
CA GLY A 63 17.85 2.83 -5.48
C GLY A 63 16.44 2.86 -4.93
N LEU A 64 15.88 1.74 -4.45
CA LEU A 64 14.58 1.73 -3.78
C LEU A 64 14.61 2.59 -2.51
N LYS A 65 13.47 3.16 -2.15
CA LYS A 65 13.28 4.03 -0.98
C LYS A 65 12.30 3.43 0.03
N ALA A 66 11.43 2.53 -0.40
CA ALA A 66 10.55 1.76 0.46
C ALA A 66 10.11 0.48 -0.25
N ILE A 67 9.63 -0.50 0.52
CA ILE A 67 9.09 -1.77 0.03
C ILE A 67 7.66 -1.92 0.54
N VAL A 68 6.71 -2.14 -0.37
CA VAL A 68 5.34 -2.55 -0.07
C VAL A 68 5.28 -4.07 -0.19
N ALA A 69 5.07 -4.77 0.91
CA ALA A 69 5.12 -6.23 0.95
C ALA A 69 3.76 -6.82 1.35
N GLY A 70 3.16 -7.62 0.47
CA GLY A 70 1.90 -8.30 0.70
C GLY A 70 2.08 -9.78 1.03
N ALA A 71 1.36 -10.28 2.03
CA ALA A 71 1.36 -11.69 2.37
C ALA A 71 0.06 -12.11 3.06
N GLY A 72 -0.35 -13.37 2.83
CA GLY A 72 -1.53 -13.97 3.44
C GLY A 72 -1.20 -15.16 4.33
N GLY A 73 -2.08 -15.47 5.29
CA GLY A 73 -1.93 -16.59 6.22
C GLY A 73 -0.77 -16.39 7.18
N ALA A 74 0.23 -17.28 7.16
CA ALA A 74 1.53 -17.11 7.82
C ALA A 74 2.34 -16.03 7.09
N ALA A 75 1.94 -14.78 7.24
CA ALA A 75 2.37 -13.64 6.44
C ALA A 75 3.74 -13.10 6.89
N HIS A 76 4.78 -13.92 6.76
CA HIS A 76 6.13 -13.61 7.27
C HIS A 76 6.92 -12.64 6.36
N LEU A 77 6.58 -12.53 5.08
CA LEU A 77 7.37 -11.77 4.10
C LEU A 77 7.69 -10.34 4.54
N PRO A 78 6.74 -9.50 5.01
CA PRO A 78 7.05 -8.13 5.38
C PRO A 78 8.05 -8.02 6.54
N GLY A 79 7.87 -8.85 7.58
CA GLY A 79 8.77 -8.87 8.73
C GLY A 79 10.16 -9.40 8.38
N MET A 80 10.26 -10.41 7.53
CA MET A 80 11.53 -10.95 7.08
C MET A 80 12.30 -9.94 6.23
N LEU A 81 11.63 -9.24 5.32
CA LEU A 81 12.26 -8.15 4.56
C LEU A 81 12.73 -7.02 5.48
N ALA A 82 11.90 -6.60 6.45
CA ALA A 82 12.26 -5.56 7.40
C ALA A 82 13.50 -5.93 8.26
N SER A 83 13.80 -7.21 8.43
CA SER A 83 14.98 -7.66 9.19
C SER A 83 16.29 -7.59 8.40
N VAL A 84 16.23 -7.46 7.07
CA VAL A 84 17.41 -7.51 6.19
C VAL A 84 17.60 -6.26 5.33
N THR A 85 16.72 -5.26 5.45
CA THR A 85 16.83 -3.99 4.73
C THR A 85 16.79 -2.80 5.69
N PRO A 86 17.55 -1.72 5.42
CA PRO A 86 17.41 -0.45 6.14
C PRO A 86 16.21 0.38 5.67
N LEU A 87 15.52 -0.04 4.60
CA LEU A 87 14.40 0.70 4.02
C LEU A 87 13.12 0.52 4.83
N PRO A 88 12.21 1.50 4.82
CA PRO A 88 10.86 1.32 5.33
C PRO A 88 10.15 0.16 4.62
N VAL A 89 9.56 -0.76 5.40
CA VAL A 89 8.70 -1.83 4.89
C VAL A 89 7.27 -1.57 5.31
N ILE A 90 6.36 -1.58 4.33
CA ILE A 90 4.93 -1.39 4.52
C ILE A 90 4.26 -2.74 4.28
N GLY A 91 3.68 -3.31 5.34
CA GLY A 91 3.05 -4.62 5.31
C GLY A 91 1.58 -4.54 4.95
N VAL A 92 1.18 -5.33 3.96
CA VAL A 92 -0.22 -5.48 3.53
C VAL A 92 -0.72 -6.86 3.92
N PRO A 93 -1.61 -6.98 4.92
CA PRO A 93 -2.28 -8.24 5.21
C PRO A 93 -3.22 -8.62 4.06
N VAL A 94 -2.90 -9.70 3.35
CA VAL A 94 -3.75 -10.22 2.26
C VAL A 94 -4.78 -11.17 2.87
N PRO A 95 -6.09 -10.93 2.69
CA PRO A 95 -7.12 -11.83 3.21
C PRO A 95 -7.12 -13.14 2.43
N LEU A 96 -7.17 -14.26 3.15
CA LEU A 96 -7.34 -15.59 2.61
C LEU A 96 -8.73 -16.13 2.95
N LYS A 97 -9.02 -17.35 2.48
CA LYS A 97 -10.32 -18.02 2.66
C LYS A 97 -10.74 -18.19 4.13
N TYR A 98 -9.78 -18.33 5.05
CA TYR A 98 -10.04 -18.58 6.46
C TYR A 98 -9.65 -17.36 7.30
N LEU A 99 -10.30 -17.16 8.44
CA LEU A 99 -10.02 -16.12 9.44
C LEU A 99 -10.12 -14.67 8.94
N ASP A 100 -10.69 -14.44 7.75
CA ASP A 100 -10.95 -13.10 7.19
C ASP A 100 -9.71 -12.17 7.19
N GLY A 101 -8.51 -12.74 7.06
CA GLY A 101 -7.24 -12.02 7.05
C GLY A 101 -6.68 -11.66 8.43
N MET A 102 -7.31 -12.12 9.54
CA MET A 102 -6.80 -11.88 10.90
C MET A 102 -5.46 -12.58 11.15
N ASP A 103 -5.28 -13.77 10.59
CA ASP A 103 -4.02 -14.49 10.59
C ASP A 103 -2.90 -13.70 9.91
N SER A 104 -3.18 -13.14 8.74
CA SER A 104 -2.26 -12.28 7.99
C SER A 104 -1.92 -11.01 8.78
N LEU A 105 -2.92 -10.33 9.32
CA LEU A 105 -2.74 -9.12 10.11
C LEU A 105 -1.87 -9.37 11.34
N LEU A 106 -2.20 -10.39 12.14
CA LEU A 106 -1.48 -10.70 13.37
C LEU A 106 -0.05 -11.19 13.10
N SER A 107 0.18 -11.88 11.97
CA SER A 107 1.52 -12.29 11.57
C SER A 107 2.42 -11.11 11.17
N ILE A 108 1.84 -10.02 10.64
CA ILE A 108 2.61 -8.85 10.17
C ILE A 108 2.79 -7.81 11.28
N VAL A 109 1.75 -7.54 12.09
CA VAL A 109 1.76 -6.38 12.99
C VAL A 109 2.58 -6.62 14.27
N GLN A 110 2.73 -7.87 14.72
CA GLN A 110 3.39 -8.22 16.00
C GLN A 110 4.92 -8.37 15.82
N MET A 111 5.56 -7.30 15.36
CA MET A 111 7.00 -7.29 15.14
C MET A 111 7.78 -7.05 16.44
N PRO A 112 8.98 -7.68 16.62
CA PRO A 112 9.85 -7.42 17.76
C PRO A 112 10.43 -6.00 17.71
N ALA A 113 10.81 -5.50 18.86
CA ALA A 113 11.50 -4.21 18.97
C ALA A 113 12.78 -4.20 18.13
N GLY A 114 12.97 -3.14 17.34
CA GLY A 114 14.12 -2.97 16.45
C GLY A 114 13.87 -3.39 14.99
N VAL A 115 12.77 -4.09 14.70
CA VAL A 115 12.41 -4.49 13.32
C VAL A 115 10.97 -4.03 13.00
N PRO A 116 10.76 -2.73 12.71
CA PRO A 116 9.43 -2.20 12.49
C PRO A 116 8.88 -2.54 11.10
N VAL A 117 7.57 -2.83 11.04
CA VAL A 117 6.78 -2.88 9.80
C VAL A 117 5.60 -1.94 9.92
N ALA A 118 5.42 -1.01 8.97
CA ALA A 118 4.27 -0.13 8.91
C ALA A 118 3.07 -0.91 8.35
N THR A 119 2.27 -1.53 9.21
CA THR A 119 1.17 -2.40 8.79
C THR A 119 -0.08 -1.58 8.48
N VAL A 120 -0.65 -1.78 7.28
CA VAL A 120 -1.94 -1.20 6.88
C VAL A 120 -3.10 -2.15 7.20
N SER A 121 -4.34 -1.73 6.94
CA SER A 121 -5.53 -2.58 7.13
C SER A 121 -5.50 -3.84 6.26
N VAL A 122 -6.28 -4.85 6.63
CA VAL A 122 -6.50 -6.05 5.80
C VAL A 122 -7.00 -5.62 4.41
N GLY A 123 -6.36 -6.09 3.36
CA GLY A 123 -6.64 -5.70 1.97
C GLY A 123 -6.26 -4.25 1.63
N GLY A 124 -5.56 -3.53 2.53
CA GLY A 124 -5.32 -2.10 2.42
C GLY A 124 -4.17 -1.68 1.49
N ALA A 125 -3.92 -2.42 0.40
CA ALA A 125 -2.79 -2.17 -0.50
C ALA A 125 -2.78 -0.75 -1.10
N ARG A 126 -3.96 -0.15 -1.39
CA ARG A 126 -4.02 1.26 -1.81
C ARG A 126 -3.40 2.19 -0.77
N ASN A 127 -3.73 2.01 0.51
CA ASN A 127 -3.15 2.83 1.58
C ASN A 127 -1.65 2.56 1.75
N ALA A 128 -1.16 1.37 1.45
CA ALA A 128 0.26 1.08 1.44
C ALA A 128 0.99 1.87 0.33
N GLY A 129 0.44 1.91 -0.88
CA GLY A 129 0.97 2.75 -1.97
C GLY A 129 0.95 4.24 -1.63
N LEU A 130 -0.15 4.74 -1.06
CA LEU A 130 -0.25 6.14 -0.59
C LEU A 130 0.73 6.44 0.55
N LEU A 131 1.00 5.49 1.45
CA LEU A 131 2.00 5.66 2.51
C LEU A 131 3.42 5.71 1.92
N ALA A 132 3.71 4.86 0.94
CA ALA A 132 4.98 4.91 0.21
C ALA A 132 5.16 6.27 -0.49
N ALA A 133 4.13 6.78 -1.16
CA ALA A 133 4.14 8.12 -1.76
C ALA A 133 4.41 9.22 -0.71
N ARG A 134 3.80 9.15 0.47
CA ARG A 134 4.03 10.11 1.57
C ARG A 134 5.45 10.06 2.13
N ILE A 135 6.04 8.87 2.21
CA ILE A 135 7.45 8.72 2.62
C ILE A 135 8.37 9.46 1.66
N LEU A 136 8.13 9.33 0.34
CA LEU A 136 8.89 10.07 -0.67
C LEU A 136 8.62 11.59 -0.60
N ALA A 137 7.35 11.98 -0.46
CA ALA A 137 6.92 13.37 -0.38
C ALA A 137 7.54 14.13 0.81
N ALA A 138 7.97 13.44 1.87
CA ALA A 138 8.64 14.06 3.02
C ALA A 138 9.95 14.77 2.62
N HIS A 139 10.55 14.43 1.48
CA HIS A 139 11.79 14.99 0.98
C HIS A 139 11.68 15.51 -0.47
N ASP A 140 10.47 15.55 -1.04
CA ASP A 140 10.18 16.04 -2.39
C ASP A 140 9.03 17.05 -2.34
N PRO A 141 9.33 18.36 -2.43
CA PRO A 141 8.32 19.41 -2.36
C PRO A 141 7.24 19.32 -3.45
N ALA A 142 7.59 18.89 -4.67
CA ALA A 142 6.62 18.78 -5.76
C ALA A 142 5.65 17.62 -5.49
N LEU A 143 6.14 16.49 -5.02
CA LEU A 143 5.31 15.38 -4.62
C LEU A 143 4.45 15.71 -3.38
N GLN A 144 4.99 16.52 -2.46
CA GLN A 144 4.24 17.03 -1.30
C GLN A 144 3.06 17.90 -1.72
N GLU A 145 3.23 18.80 -2.70
CA GLU A 145 2.16 19.62 -3.24
C GLU A 145 1.05 18.75 -3.86
N ARG A 146 1.40 17.79 -4.70
CA ARG A 146 0.44 16.83 -5.28
C ARG A 146 -0.31 16.04 -4.21
N MET A 147 0.37 15.67 -3.12
CA MET A 147 -0.28 14.99 -1.99
C MET A 147 -1.28 15.92 -1.26
N GLN A 148 -1.01 17.21 -1.15
CA GLN A 148 -1.94 18.20 -0.59
C GLN A 148 -3.17 18.38 -1.49
N GLU A 149 -2.99 18.44 -2.80
CA GLU A 149 -4.08 18.49 -3.78
C GLU A 149 -4.96 17.25 -3.64
N PHE A 150 -4.37 16.07 -3.61
CA PHE A 150 -5.11 14.81 -3.39
C PHE A 150 -5.93 14.83 -2.09
N LEU A 151 -5.39 15.34 -0.98
CA LEU A 151 -6.13 15.48 0.28
C LEU A 151 -7.30 16.47 0.16
N SER A 152 -7.13 17.55 -0.58
CA SER A 152 -8.18 18.52 -0.85
C SER A 152 -9.32 17.91 -1.68
N GLU A 153 -9.00 17.10 -2.67
CA GLU A 153 -9.98 16.37 -3.47
C GLU A 153 -10.77 15.36 -2.63
N LEU A 154 -10.10 14.60 -1.75
CA LEU A 154 -10.77 13.68 -0.83
C LEU A 154 -11.76 14.42 0.10
N ASN A 155 -11.36 15.59 0.60
CA ASN A 155 -12.24 16.44 1.41
C ASN A 155 -13.46 16.90 0.61
N ALA A 156 -13.26 17.40 -0.61
CA ALA A 156 -14.35 17.83 -1.49
C ALA A 156 -15.32 16.68 -1.79
N GLN A 157 -14.82 15.49 -2.10
CA GLN A 157 -15.64 14.29 -2.34
C GLN A 157 -16.47 13.90 -1.10
N ALA A 158 -15.85 13.90 0.08
CA ALA A 158 -16.56 13.59 1.34
C ALA A 158 -17.64 14.62 1.66
N THR A 159 -17.33 15.91 1.47
CA THR A 159 -18.27 17.02 1.66
C THR A 159 -19.49 16.88 0.74
N GLU A 160 -19.26 16.57 -0.53
CA GLU A 160 -20.34 16.40 -1.51
C GLU A 160 -21.21 15.16 -1.20
N LYS A 161 -20.61 14.06 -0.76
CA LYS A 161 -21.36 12.88 -0.28
C LYS A 161 -22.25 13.25 0.91
N GLY A 162 -21.74 14.07 1.85
CA GLY A 162 -22.50 14.56 2.99
C GLY A 162 -23.68 15.44 2.57
N LYS A 163 -23.48 16.36 1.60
CA LYS A 163 -24.57 17.19 1.06
C LYS A 163 -25.66 16.33 0.44
N ARG A 164 -25.29 15.39 -0.43
CA ARG A 164 -26.25 14.48 -1.07
C ARG A 164 -27.05 13.66 -0.06
N LEU A 165 -26.41 13.17 0.99
CA LEU A 165 -27.09 12.41 2.04
C LEU A 165 -28.10 13.29 2.78
N ARG A 166 -27.71 14.52 3.20
CA ARG A 166 -28.63 15.47 3.87
C ARG A 166 -29.84 15.80 2.99
N SER A 167 -29.64 16.11 1.72
CA SER A 167 -30.74 16.39 0.79
C SER A 167 -31.70 15.21 0.63
N LYS A 168 -31.15 13.96 0.61
CA LYS A 168 -31.95 12.75 0.51
C LYS A 168 -32.82 12.54 1.76
N VAL A 169 -32.27 12.78 2.95
CA VAL A 169 -33.00 12.61 4.22
C VAL A 169 -34.06 13.72 4.38
N GLN A 170 -33.69 14.97 4.15
CA GLN A 170 -34.63 16.13 4.27
C GLN A 170 -35.72 16.09 3.20
N GLY A 171 -35.45 15.57 2.00
CA GLY A 171 -36.45 15.42 0.95
C GLY A 171 -37.45 14.28 1.21
N SER A 172 -37.14 13.31 2.08
CA SER A 172 -38.06 12.24 2.46
C SER A 172 -39.10 12.67 3.53
N ASP A 173 -38.87 13.76 4.27
CA ASP A 173 -39.82 14.30 5.25
C ASP A 173 -41.00 15.06 4.61
N SER A 174 -41.00 15.21 3.26
CA SER A 174 -42.11 15.84 2.52
C SER A 174 -43.20 14.87 2.07
N PHE A 175 -43.17 13.59 2.45
CA PHE A 175 -44.29 12.67 2.21
C PHE A 175 -45.34 12.84 3.29
N GLY A 176 -46.37 13.61 2.89
CA GLY A 176 -47.43 14.14 3.64
C GLY A 176 -48.20 13.18 4.54
N PHE A 177 -48.51 13.64 5.74
CA PHE A 177 -49.78 13.38 6.34
C PHE A 177 -50.80 14.32 5.69
N GLY A 178 -51.40 13.86 4.60
CA GLY A 178 -52.64 14.43 4.08
C GLY A 178 -53.75 14.13 5.08
N LYS A 179 -54.49 15.16 5.39
CA LYS A 179 -55.70 15.18 6.24
C LYS A 179 -56.74 14.17 5.80
#